data_7096c2227f040d26c8c6d81cd9f41067
#
_entry.id   7096c2227f040d26c8c6d81cd9f41067
#
_cell.length_a   1.000
_cell.length_b   1.000
_cell.length_c   1.000
_cell.angle_alpha   90.00
_cell.angle_beta   90.00
_cell.angle_gamma   90.00
#
_symmetry.space_group_name_H-M   'P 1'
#
loop_
_entity.id
_entity.type
_entity.pdbx_description
1 polymer ?
#
loop_
_entity_poly.entity_id
_entity_poly.type
_entity_poly.pdbx_seq_one_letter_code
_entity_poly.pdbx_strand_id
1 'polypeptide(L)'
;MKDLSCFKAYDVRGIVDEDLNEDITYRIGRSFVKVLKAKIVVVGRDNRPSSTDLIEALIKGLLDEGADVLDLGLCGTEEVYFATSNYNASGGIEVTASHNPIKYNGLKMIGEMSRPLDSTSEFLRIKEVAENDSFVKKTARGQYQDASKSSRELYIKKILSFVDPKTFKENKIVVNSGNGA
;
A
#
# COMPACT_ATOMS: atom_id res chain seq x y z
N MET A 1 0.86 -26.38 -1.26
CA MET A 1 0.86 -24.95 -0.88
C MET A 1 2.30 -24.46 -0.81
N LYS A 2 2.60 -23.33 -1.42
CA LYS A 2 3.95 -22.72 -1.33
C LYS A 2 3.91 -21.77 -0.15
N ASP A 3 4.69 -22.04 0.89
CA ASP A 3 4.79 -21.13 2.04
C ASP A 3 5.34 -19.77 1.57
N LEU A 4 4.60 -18.70 1.85
CA LEU A 4 5.01 -17.34 1.53
C LEU A 4 5.86 -16.77 2.67
N SER A 5 7.16 -17.07 2.63
CA SER A 5 8.17 -16.63 3.62
C SER A 5 8.27 -15.10 3.78
N CYS A 6 7.76 -14.34 2.82
CA CYS A 6 7.71 -12.87 2.88
C CYS A 6 6.72 -12.31 3.92
N PHE A 7 5.74 -13.09 4.38
CA PHE A 7 4.87 -12.68 5.49
C PHE A 7 5.64 -12.73 6.82
N LYS A 8 5.84 -11.57 7.44
CA LYS A 8 6.50 -11.43 8.76
C LYS A 8 5.44 -11.29 9.87
N ALA A 9 5.79 -10.74 11.00
CA ALA A 9 4.88 -10.64 12.15
C ALA A 9 3.64 -9.75 11.89
N TYR A 10 3.79 -8.68 11.10
CA TYR A 10 2.73 -7.69 10.85
C TYR A 10 2.83 -6.98 9.49
N ASP A 11 3.84 -7.30 8.69
CA ASP A 11 4.02 -6.77 7.34
C ASP A 11 4.53 -7.86 6.38
N VAL A 12 4.48 -7.56 5.09
CA VAL A 12 5.12 -8.37 4.06
C VAL A 12 6.50 -7.79 3.79
N ARG A 13 7.54 -8.63 3.83
CA ARG A 13 8.91 -8.23 3.55
C ARG A 13 9.74 -9.39 3.03
N GLY A 14 10.41 -9.20 1.91
CA GLY A 14 11.23 -10.24 1.30
C GLY A 14 12.31 -9.68 0.39
N ILE A 15 13.25 -10.54 0.00
CA ILE A 15 14.19 -10.25 -1.07
C ILE A 15 13.44 -10.39 -2.38
N VAL A 16 13.55 -9.38 -3.24
CA VAL A 16 12.89 -9.36 -4.55
C VAL A 16 13.41 -10.51 -5.39
N ASP A 17 12.53 -11.18 -6.13
CA ASP A 17 12.73 -12.36 -6.95
C ASP A 17 13.04 -13.68 -6.18
N GLU A 18 13.37 -13.59 -4.89
CA GLU A 18 13.56 -14.76 -4.02
C GLU A 18 12.32 -15.06 -3.19
N ASP A 19 11.91 -14.10 -2.33
CA ASP A 19 10.80 -14.22 -1.39
C ASP A 19 9.54 -13.50 -1.88
N LEU A 20 9.70 -12.42 -2.64
CA LEU A 20 8.64 -11.52 -3.10
C LEU A 20 8.85 -11.18 -4.57
N ASN A 21 7.78 -11.33 -5.37
CA ASN A 21 7.75 -10.97 -6.79
C ASN A 21 6.35 -10.51 -7.19
N GLU A 22 6.15 -10.20 -8.46
CA GLU A 22 4.89 -9.69 -9.01
C GLU A 22 3.74 -10.69 -8.85
N ASP A 23 4.01 -12.00 -9.05
CA ASP A 23 2.98 -13.04 -8.89
C ASP A 23 2.48 -13.12 -7.45
N ILE A 24 3.39 -13.13 -6.49
CA ILE A 24 3.05 -13.13 -5.06
C ILE A 24 2.29 -11.85 -4.70
N THR A 25 2.76 -10.70 -5.19
CA THR A 25 2.14 -9.40 -4.92
C THR A 25 0.73 -9.31 -5.52
N TYR A 26 0.54 -9.81 -6.74
CA TYR A 26 -0.78 -9.95 -7.37
C TYR A 26 -1.74 -10.79 -6.52
N ARG A 27 -1.28 -11.96 -6.04
CA ARG A 27 -2.07 -12.85 -5.18
C ARG A 27 -2.41 -12.19 -3.85
N ILE A 28 -1.49 -11.45 -3.25
CA ILE A 28 -1.74 -10.68 -2.02
C ILE A 28 -2.82 -9.63 -2.26
N GLY A 29 -2.77 -8.90 -3.38
CA GLY A 29 -3.81 -7.93 -3.74
C GLY A 29 -5.20 -8.56 -3.80
N ARG A 30 -5.33 -9.68 -4.49
CA ARG A 30 -6.60 -10.45 -4.54
C ARG A 30 -7.05 -10.92 -3.15
N SER A 31 -6.11 -11.44 -2.37
CA SER A 31 -6.40 -11.93 -1.02
C SER A 31 -6.88 -10.83 -0.09
N PHE A 32 -6.26 -9.65 -0.17
CA PHE A 32 -6.65 -8.47 0.60
C PHE A 32 -8.12 -8.10 0.35
N VAL A 33 -8.50 -7.99 -0.92
CA VAL A 33 -9.90 -7.70 -1.29
C VAL A 33 -10.86 -8.77 -0.78
N LYS A 34 -10.50 -10.05 -0.96
CA LYS A 34 -11.35 -11.18 -0.57
C LYS A 34 -11.56 -11.27 0.93
N VAL A 35 -10.50 -11.06 1.72
CA VAL A 35 -10.54 -11.19 3.19
C VAL A 35 -11.25 -10.00 3.82
N LEU A 36 -10.90 -8.77 3.42
CA LEU A 36 -11.50 -7.55 3.97
C LEU A 36 -12.84 -7.19 3.31
N LYS A 37 -13.26 -7.89 2.25
CA LYS A 37 -14.42 -7.54 1.42
C LYS A 37 -14.30 -6.09 0.92
N ALA A 38 -13.07 -5.70 0.57
CA ALA A 38 -12.73 -4.34 0.23
C ALA A 38 -13.45 -3.88 -1.05
N LYS A 39 -13.96 -2.64 -1.03
CA LYS A 39 -14.59 -1.99 -2.18
C LYS A 39 -13.68 -0.94 -2.82
N ILE A 40 -12.99 -0.17 -2.00
CA ILE A 40 -12.04 0.85 -2.42
C ILE A 40 -10.74 0.62 -1.65
N VAL A 41 -9.61 0.57 -2.36
CA VAL A 41 -8.29 0.40 -1.76
C VAL A 41 -7.38 1.54 -2.22
N VAL A 42 -6.75 2.20 -1.27
CA VAL A 42 -5.70 3.18 -1.54
C VAL A 42 -4.38 2.45 -1.69
N VAL A 43 -3.60 2.80 -2.71
CA VAL A 43 -2.25 2.25 -2.89
C VAL A 43 -1.23 3.38 -3.07
N GLY A 44 0.01 3.09 -2.67
CA GLY A 44 1.14 3.96 -2.88
C GLY A 44 2.45 3.17 -2.90
N ARG A 45 3.53 3.81 -3.29
CA ARG A 45 4.84 3.18 -3.34
C ARG A 45 5.98 4.13 -2.98
N ASP A 46 7.06 3.57 -2.47
CA ASP A 46 8.33 4.28 -2.34
C ASP A 46 9.10 4.34 -3.68
N ASN A 47 10.33 4.89 -3.65
CA ASN A 47 11.17 5.07 -4.83
C ASN A 47 12.12 3.90 -5.14
N ARG A 48 11.94 2.73 -4.54
CA ARG A 48 12.75 1.55 -4.85
C ARG A 48 12.55 1.12 -6.30
N PRO A 49 13.59 0.68 -7.00
CA PRO A 49 13.47 0.25 -8.39
C PRO A 49 12.38 -0.81 -8.61
N SER A 50 12.26 -1.77 -7.70
CA SER A 50 11.26 -2.84 -7.76
C SER A 50 9.84 -2.40 -7.38
N SER A 51 9.65 -1.22 -6.78
CA SER A 51 8.33 -0.81 -6.31
C SER A 51 7.35 -0.55 -7.46
N THR A 52 7.84 -0.17 -8.63
CA THR A 52 6.98 0.06 -9.80
C THR A 52 6.33 -1.24 -10.29
N ASP A 53 7.11 -2.29 -10.51
CA ASP A 53 6.58 -3.57 -11.00
C ASP A 53 5.67 -4.25 -9.96
N LEU A 54 6.05 -4.14 -8.68
CA LEU A 54 5.25 -4.70 -7.59
C LEU A 54 3.92 -3.97 -7.39
N ILE A 55 3.88 -2.62 -7.49
CA ILE A 55 2.61 -1.90 -7.34
C ILE A 55 1.68 -2.15 -8.53
N GLU A 56 2.20 -2.28 -9.76
CA GLU A 56 1.40 -2.63 -10.93
C GLU A 56 0.74 -4.01 -10.76
N ALA A 57 1.50 -5.00 -10.28
CA ALA A 57 0.98 -6.33 -9.96
C ALA A 57 -0.06 -6.29 -8.85
N LEU A 58 0.18 -5.50 -7.78
CA LEU A 58 -0.77 -5.27 -6.70
C LEU A 58 -2.08 -4.70 -7.21
N ILE A 59 -2.01 -3.58 -7.94
CA ILE A 59 -3.16 -2.90 -8.53
C ILE A 59 -3.97 -3.88 -9.39
N LYS A 60 -3.29 -4.63 -10.26
CA LYS A 60 -3.94 -5.64 -11.08
C LYS A 60 -4.70 -6.66 -10.23
N GLY A 61 -4.10 -7.14 -9.15
CA GLY A 61 -4.73 -8.09 -8.24
C GLY A 61 -5.98 -7.54 -7.55
N LEU A 62 -5.91 -6.30 -7.06
CA LEU A 62 -7.02 -5.58 -6.43
C LEU A 62 -8.20 -5.42 -7.41
N LEU A 63 -7.90 -4.92 -8.62
CA LEU A 63 -8.89 -4.70 -9.67
C LEU A 63 -9.54 -6.01 -10.13
N ASP A 64 -8.75 -7.07 -10.35
CA ASP A 64 -9.24 -8.37 -10.82
C ASP A 64 -10.12 -9.07 -9.76
N GLU A 65 -9.98 -8.74 -8.47
CA GLU A 65 -10.87 -9.20 -7.41
C GLU A 65 -12.09 -8.28 -7.20
N GLY A 66 -12.17 -7.15 -7.92
CA GLY A 66 -13.34 -6.28 -8.01
C GLY A 66 -13.33 -5.08 -7.09
N ALA A 67 -12.20 -4.71 -6.50
CA ALA A 67 -12.06 -3.47 -5.75
C ALA A 67 -11.61 -2.32 -6.66
N ASP A 68 -12.15 -1.12 -6.42
CA ASP A 68 -11.66 0.11 -7.01
C ASP A 68 -10.33 0.52 -6.35
N VAL A 69 -9.43 1.08 -7.13
CA VAL A 69 -8.10 1.47 -6.68
C VAL A 69 -7.90 2.97 -6.82
N LEU A 70 -7.49 3.62 -5.73
CA LEU A 70 -7.00 4.99 -5.69
C LEU A 70 -5.48 4.96 -5.56
N ASP A 71 -4.78 5.24 -6.65
CA ASP A 71 -3.31 5.22 -6.71
C ASP A 71 -2.74 6.60 -6.38
N LEU A 72 -1.92 6.65 -5.31
CA LEU A 72 -1.22 7.86 -4.88
C LEU A 72 0.13 8.05 -5.58
N GLY A 73 0.57 7.04 -6.34
CA GLY A 73 1.89 7.04 -6.97
C GLY A 73 3.03 7.00 -5.95
N LEU A 74 4.06 7.82 -6.20
CA LEU A 74 5.20 7.97 -5.29
C LEU A 74 4.79 8.80 -4.07
N CYS A 75 4.76 8.18 -2.89
CA CYS A 75 4.33 8.84 -1.65
C CYS A 75 4.97 8.20 -0.42
N GLY A 76 4.68 8.73 0.75
CA GLY A 76 5.04 8.13 2.03
C GLY A 76 3.90 7.31 2.63
N THR A 77 4.25 6.40 3.52
CA THR A 77 3.27 5.54 4.23
C THR A 77 2.19 6.36 4.93
N GLU A 78 2.54 7.51 5.48
CA GLU A 78 1.60 8.44 6.15
C GLU A 78 0.59 9.05 5.17
N GLU A 79 0.95 9.25 3.90
CA GLU A 79 0.00 9.70 2.87
C GLU A 79 -1.04 8.61 2.56
N VAL A 80 -0.62 7.34 2.50
CA VAL A 80 -1.53 6.19 2.35
C VAL A 80 -2.49 6.10 3.54
N TYR A 81 -2.00 6.28 4.76
CA TYR A 81 -2.84 6.29 5.96
C TYR A 81 -3.86 7.42 5.95
N PHE A 82 -3.39 8.63 5.66
CA PHE A 82 -4.28 9.78 5.53
C PHE A 82 -5.36 9.55 4.47
N ALA A 83 -4.97 9.13 3.27
CA ALA A 83 -5.88 8.92 2.15
C ALA A 83 -6.90 7.82 2.44
N THR A 84 -6.47 6.70 3.08
CA THR A 84 -7.38 5.63 3.48
C THR A 84 -8.52 6.14 4.36
N SER A 85 -8.21 6.96 5.36
CA SER A 85 -9.23 7.57 6.22
C SER A 85 -10.01 8.66 5.49
N ASN A 86 -9.35 9.52 4.72
CA ASN A 86 -9.97 10.67 4.06
C ASN A 86 -10.98 10.27 2.98
N TYR A 87 -10.71 9.20 2.24
CA TYR A 87 -11.60 8.68 1.20
C TYR A 87 -12.58 7.60 1.71
N ASN A 88 -12.60 7.33 3.02
CA ASN A 88 -13.36 6.22 3.60
C ASN A 88 -13.12 4.89 2.88
N ALA A 89 -11.86 4.64 2.50
CA ALA A 89 -11.47 3.43 1.80
C ALA A 89 -11.53 2.22 2.74
N SER A 90 -11.76 1.05 2.17
CA SER A 90 -11.80 -0.23 2.92
C SER A 90 -10.44 -0.62 3.48
N GLY A 91 -9.37 -0.03 2.95
CA GLY A 91 -8.01 -0.20 3.42
C GLY A 91 -7.00 0.46 2.51
N GLY A 92 -5.72 0.35 2.88
CA GLY A 92 -4.61 0.90 2.13
C GLY A 92 -3.40 -0.02 2.12
N ILE A 93 -2.59 0.08 1.07
CA ILE A 93 -1.37 -0.71 0.92
C ILE A 93 -0.25 0.18 0.38
N GLU A 94 0.86 0.23 1.10
CA GLU A 94 2.10 0.87 0.64
C GLU A 94 3.13 -0.17 0.23
N VAL A 95 3.62 -0.07 -1.00
CA VAL A 95 4.72 -0.91 -1.49
C VAL A 95 6.04 -0.29 -1.04
N THR A 96 6.64 -0.87 -0.02
CA THR A 96 7.87 -0.36 0.60
C THR A 96 8.55 -1.41 1.46
N ALA A 97 9.87 -1.32 1.58
CA ALA A 97 10.63 -2.02 2.61
C ALA A 97 11.25 -1.05 3.63
N SER A 98 10.74 0.19 3.71
CA SER A 98 11.23 1.20 4.67
C SER A 98 12.75 1.43 4.54
N HIS A 99 13.52 1.20 5.59
CA HIS A 99 14.98 1.37 5.65
C HIS A 99 15.79 0.10 5.32
N ASN A 100 15.16 -0.97 4.85
CA ASN A 100 15.89 -2.19 4.48
C ASN A 100 16.79 -1.94 3.25
N PRO A 101 17.85 -2.75 3.08
CA PRO A 101 18.70 -2.68 1.89
C PRO A 101 17.90 -2.75 0.58
N ILE A 102 18.49 -2.22 -0.51
CA ILE A 102 17.82 -2.02 -1.80
C ILE A 102 17.21 -3.30 -2.41
N LYS A 103 17.81 -4.47 -2.11
CA LYS A 103 17.33 -5.76 -2.58
C LYS A 103 16.02 -6.24 -1.94
N TYR A 104 15.59 -5.61 -0.85
CA TYR A 104 14.32 -5.91 -0.20
C TYR A 104 13.19 -5.04 -0.74
N ASN A 105 11.98 -5.59 -0.72
CA ASN A 105 10.74 -4.83 -0.83
C ASN A 105 9.67 -5.47 0.06
N GLY A 106 8.48 -4.88 0.09
CA GLY A 106 7.42 -5.36 0.96
C GLY A 106 6.11 -4.61 0.78
N LEU A 107 5.14 -4.96 1.60
CA LEU A 107 3.82 -4.34 1.62
C LEU A 107 3.43 -4.02 3.07
N LYS A 108 3.12 -2.76 3.34
CA LYS A 108 2.46 -2.33 4.58
C LYS A 108 0.97 -2.23 4.30
N MET A 109 0.17 -2.98 5.04
CA MET A 109 -1.26 -3.08 4.84
C MET A 109 -2.02 -2.55 6.05
N ILE A 110 -3.07 -1.78 5.80
CA ILE A 110 -3.99 -1.26 6.82
C ILE A 110 -5.43 -1.50 6.40
N GLY A 111 -6.32 -1.60 7.37
CA GLY A 111 -7.76 -1.68 7.17
C GLY A 111 -8.42 -0.30 7.12
N GLU A 112 -9.74 -0.29 7.14
CA GLU A 112 -10.56 0.93 7.18
C GLU A 112 -10.15 1.85 8.33
N MET A 113 -10.35 3.17 8.15
CA MET A 113 -9.97 4.20 9.12
C MET A 113 -8.47 4.12 9.50
N SER A 114 -7.63 3.57 8.62
CA SER A 114 -6.19 3.42 8.80
C SER A 114 -5.79 2.57 10.01
N ARG A 115 -6.67 1.71 10.48
CA ARG A 115 -6.35 0.79 11.58
C ARG A 115 -5.34 -0.27 11.13
N PRO A 116 -4.43 -0.69 12.00
CA PRO A 116 -3.62 -1.88 11.72
C PRO A 116 -4.51 -3.09 11.43
N LEU A 117 -4.06 -3.98 10.55
CA LEU A 117 -4.69 -5.29 10.41
C LEU A 117 -4.45 -6.13 11.68
N ASP A 118 -5.44 -6.91 12.05
CA ASP A 118 -5.25 -7.89 13.12
C ASP A 118 -4.27 -8.98 12.64
N SER A 119 -3.11 -9.04 13.32
CA SER A 119 -2.03 -9.97 12.96
C SER A 119 -2.36 -11.44 13.20
N THR A 120 -3.35 -11.71 14.06
CA THR A 120 -3.76 -13.08 14.43
C THR A 120 -4.94 -13.61 13.60
N SER A 121 -5.62 -12.76 12.87
CA SER A 121 -6.79 -13.13 12.07
C SER A 121 -6.70 -12.63 10.63
N GLU A 122 -6.87 -11.32 10.39
CA GLU A 122 -6.95 -10.75 9.04
C GLU A 122 -5.66 -10.97 8.25
N PHE A 123 -4.52 -10.65 8.86
CA PHE A 123 -3.21 -10.76 8.20
C PHE A 123 -2.85 -12.22 7.86
N LEU A 124 -3.07 -13.15 8.82
CA LEU A 124 -2.85 -14.58 8.57
C LEU A 124 -3.81 -15.11 7.51
N ARG A 125 -5.06 -14.65 7.51
CA ARG A 125 -6.03 -15.07 6.51
C ARG A 125 -5.68 -14.59 5.10
N ILE A 126 -5.11 -13.38 4.97
CA ILE A 126 -4.58 -12.89 3.69
C ILE A 126 -3.46 -13.81 3.21
N LYS A 127 -2.52 -14.19 4.10
CA LYS A 127 -1.46 -15.15 3.79
C LYS A 127 -2.03 -16.48 3.27
N GLU A 128 -2.91 -17.11 4.03
CA GLU A 128 -3.52 -18.38 3.68
C GLU A 128 -4.22 -18.36 2.31
N VAL A 129 -4.96 -17.28 2.02
CA VAL A 129 -5.66 -17.14 0.74
C VAL A 129 -4.67 -16.96 -0.41
N ALA A 130 -3.58 -16.20 -0.19
CA ALA A 130 -2.53 -16.00 -1.19
C ALA A 130 -1.72 -17.28 -1.46
N GLU A 131 -1.50 -18.11 -0.44
CA GLU A 131 -0.81 -19.41 -0.57
C GLU A 131 -1.65 -20.45 -1.33
N ASN A 132 -2.96 -20.44 -1.11
CA ASN A 132 -3.87 -21.37 -1.77
C ASN A 132 -4.06 -21.09 -3.26
N ASP A 133 -3.84 -19.86 -3.72
CA ASP A 133 -3.90 -19.42 -5.12
C ASP A 133 -5.14 -19.90 -5.90
N SER A 134 -6.25 -20.12 -5.18
CA SER A 134 -7.50 -20.59 -5.76
C SER A 134 -8.46 -19.43 -6.03
N PHE A 135 -8.10 -18.59 -7.01
CA PHE A 135 -8.90 -17.45 -7.37
C PHE A 135 -9.80 -17.73 -8.59
N VAL A 136 -11.07 -17.48 -8.42
CA VAL A 136 -12.04 -17.54 -9.53
C VAL A 136 -12.00 -16.21 -10.28
N LYS A 137 -12.03 -16.26 -11.62
CA LYS A 137 -12.12 -15.06 -12.44
C LYS A 137 -13.45 -14.36 -12.16
N LYS A 138 -13.38 -13.10 -11.75
CA LYS A 138 -14.57 -12.25 -11.56
C LYS A 138 -15.10 -11.76 -12.89
N THR A 139 -16.41 -11.57 -12.98
CA THR A 139 -17.10 -11.00 -14.15
C THR A 139 -17.00 -9.48 -14.19
N ALA A 140 -16.96 -8.84 -13.03
CA ALA A 140 -16.78 -7.41 -12.88
C ALA A 140 -15.38 -7.12 -12.30
N ARG A 141 -14.67 -6.20 -12.93
CA ARG A 141 -13.37 -5.68 -12.51
C ARG A 141 -13.56 -4.31 -11.86
N GLY A 142 -12.74 -4.00 -10.84
CA GLY A 142 -12.72 -2.66 -10.24
C GLY A 142 -12.19 -1.59 -11.21
N GLN A 143 -12.33 -0.33 -10.81
CA GLN A 143 -11.88 0.84 -11.58
C GLN A 143 -10.58 1.37 -10.98
N TYR A 144 -9.67 1.82 -11.86
CA TYR A 144 -8.44 2.51 -11.48
C TYR A 144 -8.63 4.02 -11.56
N GLN A 145 -8.13 4.72 -10.55
CA GLN A 145 -8.07 6.18 -10.53
C GLN A 145 -6.70 6.63 -10.03
N ASP A 146 -6.02 7.45 -10.84
CA ASP A 146 -4.87 8.23 -10.38
C ASP A 146 -5.37 9.34 -9.43
N ALA A 147 -5.04 9.22 -8.16
CA ALA A 147 -5.38 10.17 -7.11
C ALA A 147 -4.13 10.92 -6.58
N SER A 148 -2.98 10.75 -7.22
CA SER A 148 -1.68 11.25 -6.73
C SER A 148 -1.70 12.74 -6.42
N LYS A 149 -2.14 13.56 -7.38
CA LYS A 149 -2.20 15.01 -7.22
C LYS A 149 -3.25 15.45 -6.19
N SER A 150 -4.49 14.97 -6.35
CA SER A 150 -5.60 15.38 -5.49
C SER A 150 -5.41 14.97 -4.04
N SER A 151 -4.90 13.78 -3.80
CA SER A 151 -4.61 13.29 -2.44
C SER A 151 -3.49 14.08 -1.78
N ARG A 152 -2.41 14.38 -2.52
CA ARG A 152 -1.30 15.18 -2.01
C ARG A 152 -1.74 16.59 -1.61
N GLU A 153 -2.57 17.25 -2.41
CA GLU A 153 -3.12 18.57 -2.07
C GLU A 153 -3.94 18.53 -0.76
N LEU A 154 -4.77 17.50 -0.59
CA LEU A 154 -5.55 17.30 0.63
C LEU A 154 -4.66 16.98 1.84
N TYR A 155 -3.63 16.16 1.66
CA TYR A 155 -2.67 15.83 2.70
C TYR A 155 -1.90 17.06 3.18
N ILE A 156 -1.37 17.86 2.26
CA ILE A 156 -0.67 19.12 2.58
C ILE A 156 -1.62 20.07 3.34
N LYS A 157 -2.86 20.22 2.87
CA LYS A 157 -3.87 21.03 3.56
C LYS A 157 -4.12 20.54 4.99
N LYS A 158 -4.16 19.21 5.18
CA LYS A 158 -4.33 18.61 6.51
C LYS A 158 -3.13 18.89 7.41
N ILE A 159 -1.90 18.72 6.91
CA ILE A 159 -0.67 19.01 7.69
C ILE A 159 -0.63 20.49 8.09
N LEU A 160 -0.90 21.40 7.17
CA LEU A 160 -0.92 22.83 7.44
C LEU A 160 -2.02 23.23 8.43
N SER A 161 -3.08 22.45 8.57
CA SER A 161 -4.13 22.74 9.57
C SER A 161 -3.69 22.54 11.02
N PHE A 162 -2.57 21.88 11.27
CA PHE A 162 -2.02 21.68 12.63
C PHE A 162 -1.22 22.88 13.13
N VAL A 163 -0.89 23.83 12.27
CA VAL A 163 -0.06 25.00 12.59
C VAL A 163 -0.71 26.28 12.03
N ASP A 164 -0.39 27.43 12.64
CA ASP A 164 -0.71 28.73 12.04
C ASP A 164 0.52 29.21 11.23
N PRO A 165 0.47 29.23 9.88
CA PRO A 165 1.57 29.67 9.06
C PRO A 165 1.99 31.14 9.34
N LYS A 166 1.10 31.98 9.90
CA LYS A 166 1.42 33.35 10.27
C LYS A 166 2.40 33.45 11.42
N THR A 167 2.57 32.37 12.19
CA THR A 167 3.54 32.31 13.30
C THR A 167 4.95 31.93 12.83
N PHE A 168 5.10 31.51 11.57
CA PHE A 168 6.41 31.13 11.03
C PHE A 168 7.31 32.33 10.91
N LYS A 169 8.54 32.14 11.36
CA LYS A 169 9.63 33.11 11.16
C LYS A 169 10.41 32.72 9.93
N GLU A 170 11.03 33.69 9.30
CA GLU A 170 11.97 33.45 8.22
C GLU A 170 13.15 32.62 8.71
N ASN A 171 13.42 31.49 8.05
CA ASN A 171 14.48 30.54 8.39
C ASN A 171 15.20 30.11 7.11
N LYS A 172 16.49 29.89 7.22
CA LYS A 172 17.25 29.19 6.18
C LYS A 172 17.23 27.69 6.48
N ILE A 173 16.56 26.93 5.61
CA ILE A 173 16.39 25.49 5.77
C ILE A 173 17.23 24.75 4.75
N VAL A 174 17.98 23.75 5.20
CA VAL A 174 18.69 22.79 4.34
C VAL A 174 17.94 21.46 4.44
N VAL A 175 17.49 20.95 3.31
CA VAL A 175 16.80 19.65 3.22
C VAL A 175 17.75 18.65 2.56
N ASN A 176 17.93 17.50 3.19
CA ASN A 176 18.66 16.37 2.62
C ASN A 176 17.82 15.10 2.85
N SER A 177 17.21 14.61 1.79
CA SER A 177 16.40 13.39 1.82
C SER A 177 17.23 12.09 1.76
N GLY A 178 18.54 12.19 1.64
CA GLY A 178 19.41 11.03 1.42
C GLY A 178 19.03 10.30 0.13
N ASN A 179 18.65 9.03 0.26
CA ASN A 179 18.12 8.20 -0.85
C ASN A 179 16.60 8.04 -0.76
N GLY A 180 15.93 8.84 0.02
CA GLY A 180 14.47 8.79 0.20
C GLY A 180 13.69 9.35 -0.98
N ALA A 181 12.38 9.15 -0.94
CA ALA A 181 11.43 9.72 -1.90
C ALA A 181 11.14 11.19 -1.60
#